data_5662fa7a9b18f44a4d3db76ea297a25d
#
_entry.id   5662fa7a9b18f44a4d3db76ea297a25d
#
_cell.length_a   1.000
_cell.length_b   1.000
_cell.length_c   1.000
_cell.angle_alpha   90.00
_cell.angle_beta   90.00
_cell.angle_gamma   90.00
#
_symmetry.space_group_name_H-M   'P 1'
#
loop_
_entity.id
_entity.type
_entity.pdbx_description
1 polymer ?
#
loop_
_entity_poly.entity_id
_entity_poly.type
_entity_poly.pdbx_seq_one_letter_code
_entity_poly.pdbx_strand_id
1 'polypeptide(L)'
;NLQVYFLNSRFRQIINIRESGKKYIQDRTIYEDAFIFAPNLHAMGLMSSRDFENYKEIFNLMDGFIKSPDLLVYLRASVPTLVDQIQKRGRDYENSIRIDYLTRLNERYEAWIGDYKKGKILVIDVDNINFAEKEEDLGAIIEKVDAEVNGLFV
;
A
#
# COMPACT_ATOMS: atom_id res chain seq x y z
N ASN A 1 -10.65 -4.74 -17.80
CA ASN A 1 -10.21 -5.31 -16.53
C ASN A 1 -9.81 -4.17 -15.58
N LEU A 2 -10.47 -4.12 -14.41
CA LEU A 2 -10.30 -3.05 -13.41
C LEU A 2 -8.84 -2.95 -12.92
N GLN A 3 -8.15 -4.08 -12.74
CA GLN A 3 -6.76 -4.10 -12.26
C GLN A 3 -5.79 -3.48 -13.28
N VAL A 4 -6.01 -3.69 -14.57
CA VAL A 4 -5.22 -3.04 -15.63
C VAL A 4 -5.46 -1.53 -15.65
N TYR A 5 -6.69 -1.09 -15.37
CA TYR A 5 -7.01 0.33 -15.22
C TYR A 5 -6.23 0.96 -14.04
N PHE A 6 -6.22 0.32 -12.87
CA PHE A 6 -5.46 0.80 -11.73
C PHE A 6 -3.95 0.82 -12.01
N LEU A 7 -3.43 -0.25 -12.61
CA LEU A 7 -2.02 -0.32 -13.00
C LEU A 7 -1.61 0.86 -13.90
N ASN A 8 -2.40 1.13 -14.96
CA ASN A 8 -2.15 2.26 -15.85
C ASN A 8 -2.27 3.61 -15.14
N SER A 9 -3.28 3.77 -14.28
CA SER A 9 -3.49 5.01 -13.53
C SER A 9 -2.32 5.29 -12.57
N ARG A 10 -1.87 4.28 -11.83
CA ARG A 10 -0.71 4.37 -10.92
C ARG A 10 0.57 4.66 -11.68
N PHE A 11 0.80 3.98 -12.78
CA PHE A 11 1.98 4.22 -13.60
C PHE A 11 2.03 5.66 -14.11
N ARG A 12 0.93 6.18 -14.63
CA ARG A 12 0.82 7.59 -15.07
C ARG A 12 1.08 8.55 -13.91
N GLN A 13 0.54 8.27 -12.72
CA GLN A 13 0.77 9.07 -11.52
C GLN A 13 2.26 9.12 -11.16
N ILE A 14 2.97 7.99 -11.21
CA ILE A 14 4.42 7.93 -10.93
C ILE A 14 5.21 8.77 -11.96
N ILE A 15 4.86 8.69 -13.24
CA ILE A 15 5.51 9.52 -14.28
C ILE A 15 5.30 11.00 -13.98
N ASN A 16 4.07 11.44 -13.70
CA ASN A 16 3.76 12.84 -13.39
C ASN A 16 4.50 13.34 -12.13
N ILE A 17 4.58 12.52 -11.07
CA ILE A 17 5.34 12.82 -9.85
C ILE A 17 6.81 13.06 -10.23
N ARG A 18 7.40 12.16 -11.00
CA ARG A 18 8.80 12.23 -11.41
C ARG A 18 9.10 13.48 -12.26
N GLU A 19 8.22 13.79 -13.20
CA GLU A 19 8.39 14.95 -14.10
C GLU A 19 8.20 16.28 -13.37
N SER A 20 7.43 16.30 -12.29
CA SER A 20 7.16 17.53 -11.52
C SER A 20 8.36 18.07 -10.76
N GLY A 21 9.35 17.24 -10.42
CA GLY A 21 10.49 17.56 -9.57
C GLY A 21 10.14 17.96 -8.13
N LYS A 22 8.90 17.74 -7.69
CA LYS A 22 8.42 18.08 -6.35
C LYS A 22 8.43 16.86 -5.42
N LYS A 23 8.36 17.12 -4.11
CA LYS A 23 8.12 16.07 -3.10
C LYS A 23 6.63 15.75 -3.04
N TYR A 24 6.29 14.46 -2.93
CA TYR A 24 4.92 13.97 -2.85
C TYR A 24 4.78 12.92 -1.75
N ILE A 25 3.60 12.87 -1.15
CA ILE A 25 3.11 11.73 -0.39
C ILE A 25 2.07 11.05 -1.28
N GLN A 26 2.23 9.77 -1.50
CA GLN A 26 1.34 8.96 -2.35
C GLN A 26 0.64 7.91 -1.50
N ASP A 27 -0.69 7.86 -1.58
CA ASP A 27 -1.47 6.77 -1.00
C ASP A 27 -1.43 5.57 -1.94
N ARG A 28 -0.78 4.50 -1.50
CA ARG A 28 -0.46 3.28 -2.23
C ARG A 28 0.47 3.51 -3.42
N THR A 29 1.21 2.48 -3.73
CA THR A 29 2.09 2.41 -4.88
C THR A 29 1.52 1.46 -5.94
N ILE A 30 2.21 1.29 -7.05
CA ILE A 30 1.91 0.29 -8.06
C ILE A 30 2.17 -1.14 -7.54
N TYR A 31 3.01 -1.27 -6.50
CA TYR A 31 3.43 -2.57 -5.95
C TYR A 31 2.30 -3.26 -5.19
N GLU A 32 1.49 -2.54 -4.42
CA GLU A 32 0.34 -3.13 -3.73
C GLU A 32 -0.67 -3.72 -4.71
N ASP A 33 -0.89 -3.04 -5.85
CA ASP A 33 -1.78 -3.58 -6.89
C ASP A 33 -1.23 -4.90 -7.46
N ALA A 34 0.10 -4.98 -7.67
CA ALA A 34 0.75 -6.13 -8.29
C ALA A 34 0.99 -7.30 -7.31
N PHE A 35 1.37 -7.03 -6.07
CA PHE A 35 1.77 -8.07 -5.12
C PHE A 35 0.67 -8.48 -4.14
N ILE A 36 -0.37 -7.67 -3.97
CA ILE A 36 -1.42 -7.89 -2.99
C ILE A 36 -2.78 -8.05 -3.66
N PHE A 37 -3.28 -7.03 -4.38
CA PHE A 37 -4.65 -7.02 -4.87
C PHE A 37 -4.88 -7.96 -6.05
N ALA A 38 -4.06 -7.91 -7.10
CA ALA A 38 -4.22 -8.78 -8.26
C ALA A 38 -4.03 -10.26 -7.90
N PRO A 39 -3.00 -10.69 -7.13
CA PRO A 39 -2.89 -12.06 -6.66
C PRO A 39 -4.05 -12.50 -5.77
N ASN A 40 -4.60 -11.61 -4.95
CA ASN A 40 -5.76 -11.94 -4.12
C ASN A 40 -7.01 -12.19 -4.96
N LEU A 41 -7.28 -11.33 -5.94
CA LEU A 41 -8.40 -11.52 -6.87
C LEU A 41 -8.27 -12.80 -7.69
N HIS A 42 -7.06 -13.13 -8.13
CA HIS A 42 -6.79 -14.39 -8.82
C HIS A 42 -7.06 -15.60 -7.91
N ALA A 43 -6.55 -15.58 -6.68
CA ALA A 43 -6.79 -16.65 -5.70
C ALA A 43 -8.27 -16.83 -5.33
N MET A 44 -9.08 -15.77 -5.44
CA MET A 44 -10.53 -15.80 -5.23
C MET A 44 -11.32 -16.23 -6.48
N GLY A 45 -10.67 -16.52 -7.60
CA GLY A 45 -11.31 -16.84 -8.87
C GLY A 45 -12.00 -15.65 -9.57
N LEU A 46 -11.75 -14.42 -9.09
CA LEU A 46 -12.30 -13.18 -9.66
C LEU A 46 -11.44 -12.61 -10.81
N MET A 47 -10.28 -13.20 -11.03
CA MET A 47 -9.37 -12.90 -12.13
C MET A 47 -8.89 -14.20 -12.75
N SER A 48 -9.06 -14.37 -14.06
CA SER A 48 -8.63 -15.60 -14.73
C SER A 48 -7.10 -15.74 -14.71
N SER A 49 -6.58 -16.97 -14.79
CA SER A 49 -5.13 -17.20 -14.83
C SER A 49 -4.48 -16.48 -16.01
N ARG A 50 -5.13 -16.48 -17.19
CA ARG A 50 -4.64 -15.74 -18.35
C ARG A 50 -4.55 -14.25 -18.10
N ASP A 51 -5.58 -13.65 -17.50
CA ASP A 51 -5.58 -12.21 -17.23
C ASP A 51 -4.56 -11.84 -16.15
N PHE A 52 -4.37 -12.72 -15.17
CA PHE A 52 -3.37 -12.54 -14.13
C PHE A 52 -1.93 -12.63 -14.69
N GLU A 53 -1.64 -13.60 -15.55
CA GLU A 53 -0.32 -13.68 -16.21
C GLU A 53 -0.06 -12.44 -17.08
N ASN A 54 -1.01 -12.03 -17.93
CA ASN A 54 -0.89 -10.81 -18.72
C ASN A 54 -0.68 -9.56 -17.84
N TYR A 55 -1.39 -9.49 -16.71
CA TYR A 55 -1.22 -8.39 -15.75
C TYR A 55 0.21 -8.34 -15.20
N LYS A 56 0.75 -9.50 -14.80
CA LYS A 56 2.13 -9.59 -14.29
C LYS A 56 3.17 -9.20 -15.34
N GLU A 57 2.99 -9.63 -16.58
CA GLU A 57 3.88 -9.27 -17.68
C GLU A 57 3.88 -7.75 -17.91
N ILE A 58 2.71 -7.11 -17.96
CA ILE A 58 2.58 -5.66 -18.11
C ILE A 58 3.25 -4.95 -16.93
N PHE A 59 2.98 -5.39 -15.70
CA PHE A 59 3.60 -4.83 -14.50
C PHE A 59 5.14 -4.93 -14.56
N ASN A 60 5.69 -6.09 -14.91
CA ASN A 60 7.13 -6.31 -14.99
C ASN A 60 7.79 -5.40 -16.03
N LEU A 61 7.13 -5.17 -17.18
CA LEU A 61 7.60 -4.22 -18.17
C LEU A 61 7.60 -2.78 -17.63
N MET A 62 6.53 -2.37 -16.95
CA MET A 62 6.40 -1.03 -16.37
C MET A 62 7.39 -0.80 -15.22
N ASP A 63 7.64 -1.81 -14.37
CA ASP A 63 8.56 -1.72 -13.22
C ASP A 63 9.98 -1.37 -13.65
N GLY A 64 10.41 -1.80 -14.84
CA GLY A 64 11.70 -1.44 -15.42
C GLY A 64 11.87 0.06 -15.75
N PHE A 65 10.78 0.81 -15.83
CA PHE A 65 10.80 2.25 -16.17
C PHE A 65 10.51 3.17 -14.99
N ILE A 66 10.18 2.63 -13.82
CA ILE A 66 9.83 3.41 -12.64
C ILE A 66 10.92 3.33 -11.57
N LYS A 67 11.06 4.42 -10.83
CA LYS A 67 11.88 4.46 -9.62
C LYS A 67 10.96 4.18 -8.43
N SER A 68 11.42 3.33 -7.52
CA SER A 68 10.75 3.09 -6.24
C SER A 68 10.64 4.38 -5.41
N PRO A 69 9.69 4.48 -4.49
CA PRO A 69 9.60 5.60 -3.56
C PRO A 69 10.89 5.72 -2.74
N ASP A 70 11.25 6.95 -2.38
CA ASP A 70 12.43 7.20 -1.55
C ASP A 70 12.26 6.63 -0.13
N LEU A 71 11.02 6.60 0.36
CA LEU A 71 10.62 5.94 1.59
C LEU A 71 9.23 5.30 1.41
N LEU A 72 9.10 4.02 1.75
CA LEU A 72 7.83 3.33 1.90
C LEU A 72 7.45 3.34 3.38
N VAL A 73 6.31 3.95 3.73
CA VAL A 73 5.77 3.91 5.08
C VAL A 73 4.65 2.86 5.13
N TYR A 74 4.85 1.82 5.92
CA TYR A 74 3.84 0.79 6.15
C TYR A 74 3.20 0.96 7.52
N LEU A 75 1.91 1.31 7.53
CA LEU A 75 1.10 1.37 8.74
C LEU A 75 0.57 -0.03 9.04
N ARG A 76 1.26 -0.75 9.93
CA ARG A 76 0.91 -2.11 10.31
C ARG A 76 -0.25 -2.09 11.30
N ALA A 77 -1.30 -2.82 11.00
CA ALA A 77 -2.44 -3.01 11.89
C ALA A 77 -2.84 -4.48 11.96
N SER A 78 -3.29 -4.94 13.13
CA SER A 78 -3.91 -6.24 13.29
C SER A 78 -5.30 -6.29 12.63
N VAL A 79 -5.77 -7.50 12.30
CA VAL A 79 -7.11 -7.66 11.69
C VAL A 79 -8.22 -7.08 12.58
N PRO A 80 -8.23 -7.27 13.92
CA PRO A 80 -9.19 -6.59 14.78
C PRO A 80 -9.18 -5.07 14.65
N THR A 81 -8.00 -4.44 14.66
CA THR A 81 -7.87 -2.99 14.47
C THR A 81 -8.40 -2.54 13.11
N LEU A 82 -8.14 -3.29 12.03
CA LEU A 82 -8.68 -2.99 10.70
C LEU A 82 -10.21 -3.06 10.68
N VAL A 83 -10.81 -4.06 11.32
CA VAL A 83 -12.27 -4.21 11.45
C VAL A 83 -12.85 -3.01 12.19
N ASP A 84 -12.28 -2.64 13.33
CA ASP A 84 -12.72 -1.49 14.12
C ASP A 84 -12.64 -0.17 13.32
N GLN A 85 -11.56 0.05 12.59
CA GLN A 85 -11.39 1.23 11.74
C GLN A 85 -12.40 1.28 10.59
N ILE A 86 -12.70 0.14 9.95
CA ILE A 86 -13.71 0.04 8.90
C ILE A 86 -15.10 0.37 9.47
N GLN A 87 -15.45 -0.18 10.63
CA GLN A 87 -16.72 0.07 11.30
C GLN A 87 -16.87 1.55 11.71
N LYS A 88 -15.83 2.14 12.30
CA LYS A 88 -15.82 3.57 12.67
C LYS A 88 -15.97 4.49 11.46
N ARG A 89 -15.39 4.12 10.33
CA ARG A 89 -15.49 4.89 9.08
C ARG A 89 -16.90 4.86 8.49
N GLY A 90 -17.68 3.79 8.74
CA GLY A 90 -19.13 3.71 8.48
C GLY A 90 -19.53 3.82 7.01
N ARG A 91 -18.72 3.36 6.07
CA ARG A 91 -19.08 3.36 4.66
C ARG A 91 -19.96 2.14 4.34
N ASP A 92 -21.16 2.37 3.82
CA ASP A 92 -22.15 1.31 3.57
C ASP A 92 -21.63 0.12 2.76
N TYR A 93 -20.82 0.38 1.71
CA TYR A 93 -20.25 -0.68 0.88
C TYR A 93 -19.16 -1.50 1.57
N GLU A 94 -18.61 -1.01 2.69
CA GLU A 94 -17.59 -1.72 3.47
C GLU A 94 -18.20 -2.67 4.51
N ASN A 95 -19.48 -2.53 4.85
CA ASN A 95 -20.18 -3.41 5.80
C ASN A 95 -20.23 -4.87 5.36
N SER A 96 -20.05 -5.13 4.06
CA SER A 96 -20.00 -6.49 3.49
C SER A 96 -18.61 -7.08 3.42
N ILE A 97 -17.56 -6.37 3.87
CA ILE A 97 -16.18 -6.88 3.85
C ILE A 97 -16.04 -8.01 4.86
N ARG A 98 -15.69 -9.19 4.37
CA ARG A 98 -15.54 -10.40 5.19
C ARG A 98 -14.19 -10.39 5.91
N ILE A 99 -14.19 -10.87 7.16
CA ILE A 99 -12.98 -10.98 7.98
C ILE A 99 -11.91 -11.85 7.30
N ASP A 100 -12.32 -12.96 6.67
CA ASP A 100 -11.39 -13.84 5.94
C ASP A 100 -10.71 -13.15 4.74
N TYR A 101 -11.39 -12.19 4.10
CA TYR A 101 -10.80 -11.35 3.07
C TYR A 101 -9.74 -10.39 3.65
N LEU A 102 -10.06 -9.71 4.75
CA LEU A 102 -9.10 -8.84 5.44
C LEU A 102 -7.88 -9.60 5.94
N THR A 103 -8.09 -10.80 6.51
CA THR A 103 -7.00 -11.66 6.97
C THR A 103 -6.05 -12.01 5.82
N ARG A 104 -6.58 -12.46 4.68
CA ARG A 104 -5.75 -12.76 3.50
C ARG A 104 -5.01 -11.55 2.96
N LEU A 105 -5.63 -10.37 2.94
CA LEU A 105 -4.95 -9.15 2.54
C LEU A 105 -3.82 -8.81 3.51
N ASN A 106 -4.08 -8.88 4.81
CA ASN A 106 -3.09 -8.60 5.84
C ASN A 106 -1.87 -9.54 5.74
N GLU A 107 -2.12 -10.86 5.58
CA GLU A 107 -1.05 -11.85 5.36
C GLU A 107 -0.20 -11.53 4.12
N ARG A 108 -0.82 -11.09 3.03
CA ARG A 108 -0.11 -10.69 1.80
C ARG A 108 0.71 -9.43 2.02
N TYR A 109 0.19 -8.45 2.77
CA TYR A 109 0.93 -7.25 3.14
C TYR A 109 2.17 -7.63 3.97
N GLU A 110 2.03 -8.44 5.02
CA GLU A 110 3.15 -8.86 5.86
C GLU A 110 4.21 -9.61 5.07
N ALA A 111 3.80 -10.54 4.18
CA ALA A 111 4.73 -11.27 3.33
C ALA A 111 5.47 -10.32 2.35
N TRP A 112 4.75 -9.42 1.69
CA TRP A 112 5.36 -8.47 0.76
C TRP A 112 6.32 -7.51 1.47
N ILE A 113 5.92 -6.98 2.63
CA ILE A 113 6.76 -6.07 3.42
C ILE A 113 8.02 -6.78 3.93
N GLY A 114 7.90 -8.05 4.36
CA GLY A 114 9.04 -8.86 4.78
C GLY A 114 10.07 -9.10 3.66
N ASP A 115 9.61 -9.16 2.41
CA ASP A 115 10.44 -9.37 1.23
C ASP A 115 10.82 -8.09 0.48
N TYR A 116 10.37 -6.92 0.95
CA TYR A 116 10.59 -5.65 0.26
C TYR A 116 12.07 -5.28 0.17
N LYS A 117 12.57 -5.14 -1.06
CA LYS A 117 14.00 -4.84 -1.36
C LYS A 117 14.20 -3.64 -2.28
N LYS A 118 13.13 -2.88 -2.56
CA LYS A 118 13.17 -1.81 -3.56
C LYS A 118 13.57 -0.44 -3.00
N GLY A 119 13.83 -0.32 -1.69
CA GLY A 119 14.22 0.94 -1.06
C GLY A 119 14.06 0.92 0.45
N LYS A 120 14.10 2.10 1.04
CA LYS A 120 13.88 2.26 2.47
C LYS A 120 12.43 1.96 2.83
N ILE A 121 12.24 1.32 3.98
CA ILE A 121 10.92 1.05 4.55
C ILE A 121 10.89 1.49 6.02
N LEU A 122 9.82 2.16 6.40
CA LEU A 122 9.47 2.47 7.78
C LEU A 122 8.19 1.74 8.15
N VAL A 123 8.26 0.82 9.09
CA VAL A 123 7.08 0.11 9.61
C VAL A 123 6.64 0.79 10.90
N ILE A 124 5.36 1.18 10.96
CA ILE A 124 4.74 1.81 12.12
C ILE A 124 3.56 0.95 12.56
N ASP A 125 3.65 0.37 13.74
CA ASP A 125 2.53 -0.34 14.36
C ASP A 125 1.50 0.67 14.84
N VAL A 126 0.25 0.51 14.37
CA VAL A 126 -0.84 1.44 14.65
C VAL A 126 -1.96 0.83 15.50
N ASP A 127 -1.75 -0.35 16.07
CA ASP A 127 -2.78 -1.01 16.88
C ASP A 127 -3.13 -0.19 18.14
N ASN A 128 -2.16 0.52 18.69
CA ASN A 128 -2.32 1.28 19.94
C ASN A 128 -2.26 2.80 19.76
N ILE A 129 -2.30 3.29 18.53
CA ILE A 129 -2.24 4.72 18.23
C ILE A 129 -3.44 5.17 17.40
N ASN A 130 -3.87 6.41 17.63
CA ASN A 130 -5.00 7.01 16.91
C ASN A 130 -4.60 8.36 16.30
N PHE A 131 -3.77 8.28 15.27
CA PHE A 131 -3.25 9.46 14.58
C PHE A 131 -4.32 10.27 13.84
N ALA A 132 -5.53 9.74 13.67
CA ALA A 132 -6.65 10.46 13.05
C ALA A 132 -7.34 11.44 14.02
N GLU A 133 -7.29 11.15 15.33
CA GLU A 133 -8.00 11.91 16.36
C GLU A 133 -7.06 12.53 17.40
N LYS A 134 -5.80 12.02 17.51
CA LYS A 134 -4.82 12.48 18.49
C LYS A 134 -3.62 13.12 17.79
N GLU A 135 -3.43 14.41 17.99
CA GLU A 135 -2.32 15.15 17.40
C GLU A 135 -0.94 14.64 17.87
N GLU A 136 -0.83 14.16 19.11
CA GLU A 136 0.39 13.59 19.67
C GLU A 136 0.83 12.32 18.89
N ASP A 137 -0.13 11.42 18.58
CA ASP A 137 0.13 10.22 17.81
C ASP A 137 0.55 10.54 16.38
N LEU A 138 -0.10 11.55 15.76
CA LEU A 138 0.28 12.04 14.44
C LEU A 138 1.68 12.69 14.47
N GLY A 139 1.98 13.48 15.48
CA GLY A 139 3.29 14.10 15.68
C GLY A 139 4.40 13.06 15.75
N ALA A 140 4.20 12.01 16.54
CA ALA A 140 5.17 10.90 16.65
C ALA A 140 5.40 10.16 15.32
N ILE A 141 4.37 10.02 14.46
CA ILE A 141 4.54 9.46 13.11
C ILE A 141 5.35 10.41 12.23
N ILE A 142 5.03 11.71 12.25
CA ILE A 142 5.74 12.72 11.46
C ILE A 142 7.21 12.76 11.82
N GLU A 143 7.56 12.75 13.11
CA GLU A 143 8.93 12.71 13.58
C GLU A 143 9.71 11.48 13.05
N LYS A 144 9.10 10.30 13.10
CA LYS A 144 9.70 9.08 12.54
C LYS A 144 9.95 9.18 11.04
N VAL A 145 8.96 9.70 10.29
CA VAL A 145 9.08 9.87 8.84
C VAL A 145 10.15 10.91 8.52
N ASP A 146 10.18 12.03 9.25
CA ASP A 146 11.16 13.09 9.06
C ASP A 146 12.60 12.60 9.33
N ALA A 147 12.78 11.82 10.40
CA ALA A 147 14.05 11.19 10.70
C ALA A 147 14.55 10.28 9.58
N GLU A 148 13.67 9.51 8.95
CA GLU A 148 14.03 8.61 7.84
C GLU A 148 14.32 9.37 6.53
N VAL A 149 13.59 10.45 6.26
CA VAL A 149 13.72 11.22 5.00
C VAL A 149 14.88 12.18 5.05
N ASN A 150 15.05 12.91 6.16
CA ASN A 150 16.05 13.97 6.28
C ASN A 150 17.32 13.51 7.01
N GLY A 151 17.32 12.32 7.59
CA GLY A 151 18.41 11.76 8.37
C GLY A 151 18.55 12.43 9.75
N LEU A 152 18.78 11.64 10.77
CA LEU A 152 19.29 12.15 12.04
C LEU A 152 20.79 12.43 11.86
N PHE A 153 21.12 13.54 11.22
CA PHE A 153 22.44 14.13 11.39
C PHE A 153 22.33 15.15 12.53
N VAL A 154 22.60 14.67 13.68
CA VAL A 154 23.09 15.47 14.80
C VAL A 154 24.56 15.14 14.97
#